data_ccc1b55e4fd1b6e47632f68e77c2cb20
#
_entry.id   ccc1b55e4fd1b6e47632f68e77c2cb20
#
_cell.length_a   1.000
_cell.length_b   1.000
_cell.length_c   1.000
_cell.angle_alpha   90.00
_cell.angle_beta   90.00
_cell.angle_gamma   90.00
#
_symmetry.space_group_name_H-M   'P 1'
#
loop_
_entity.id
_entity.type
_entity.pdbx_description
1 polymer ?
#
loop_
_entity_poly.entity_id
_entity_poly.type
_entity_poly.pdbx_seq_one_letter_code
_entity_poly.pdbx_strand_id
1 'polypeptide(L)'
;MPGSNHFPLLKFYLENPGYDYYWVVEDDVFFTGEWTDLLKCCQHRGADFLSSYVRDYKEEPDWSWWGSLSGAEEIPLESRVHSFNPIYRLSSRALAYVHDKLSQGWSGHHEVLLPTLLRYGGFSVADLNGDGGLLYDETTHSHLPLPTGKRKPGMIYHPIKEKTPGCLALKRNCVIAAVGKNSLHREWRKGKTEPDFDLHLIVYDQSFNCIL
;
A
#
# COMPACT_ATOMS: atom_id res chain seq x y z
N MET A 1 -7.56 14.15 7.27
CA MET A 1 -8.17 13.22 8.24
C MET A 1 -7.20 12.08 8.50
N PRO A 2 -6.98 11.65 9.74
CA PRO A 2 -6.26 10.42 10.02
C PRO A 2 -6.91 9.25 9.26
N GLY A 3 -6.10 8.33 8.73
CA GLY A 3 -6.62 7.15 8.03
C GLY A 3 -7.13 7.37 6.60
N SER A 4 -6.61 8.37 5.88
CA SER A 4 -7.10 8.74 4.56
C SER A 4 -6.01 8.72 3.46
N ASN A 5 -4.92 7.99 3.65
CA ASN A 5 -3.80 7.96 2.70
C ASN A 5 -4.15 7.30 1.34
N HIS A 6 -5.31 6.67 1.24
CA HIS A 6 -5.83 6.11 -0.01
C HIS A 6 -6.31 7.17 -1.02
N PHE A 7 -6.65 8.40 -0.60
CA PHE A 7 -7.10 9.45 -1.52
C PHE A 7 -5.98 9.96 -2.46
N PRO A 8 -4.73 10.21 -2.01
CA PRO A 8 -3.63 10.50 -2.93
C PRO A 8 -3.41 9.40 -3.96
N LEU A 9 -3.52 8.13 -3.54
CA LEU A 9 -3.42 6.99 -4.43
C LEU A 9 -4.51 6.99 -5.49
N LEU A 10 -5.76 7.21 -5.10
CA LEU A 10 -6.89 7.28 -6.05
C LEU A 10 -6.74 8.44 -7.02
N LYS A 11 -6.33 9.62 -6.54
CA LYS A 11 -6.03 10.77 -7.41
C LYS A 11 -4.96 10.40 -8.44
N PHE A 12 -3.85 9.81 -7.99
CA PHE A 12 -2.78 9.38 -8.88
C PHE A 12 -3.26 8.34 -9.92
N TYR A 13 -4.02 7.33 -9.48
CA TYR A 13 -4.60 6.32 -10.36
C TYR A 13 -5.47 6.93 -11.46
N LEU A 14 -6.33 7.89 -11.13
CA LEU A 14 -7.23 8.55 -12.08
C LEU A 14 -6.46 9.42 -13.08
N GLU A 15 -5.38 10.06 -12.65
CA GLU A 15 -4.52 10.91 -13.49
C GLU A 15 -3.52 10.09 -14.32
N ASN A 16 -3.14 8.90 -13.85
CA ASN A 16 -2.14 8.04 -14.47
C ASN A 16 -2.66 6.59 -14.60
N PRO A 17 -3.67 6.34 -15.43
CA PRO A 17 -4.16 5.00 -15.66
C PRO A 17 -3.18 4.16 -16.48
N GLY A 18 -3.33 2.84 -16.45
CA GLY A 18 -2.62 1.93 -17.35
C GLY A 18 -1.49 1.13 -16.71
N TYR A 19 -1.25 1.28 -15.42
CA TYR A 19 -0.38 0.38 -14.67
C TYR A 19 -1.16 -0.81 -14.11
N ASP A 20 -0.47 -1.95 -13.94
CA ASP A 20 -1.08 -3.15 -13.37
C ASP A 20 -1.29 -3.00 -11.86
N TYR A 21 -0.31 -2.38 -11.17
CA TYR A 21 -0.29 -2.20 -9.72
C TYR A 21 0.19 -0.81 -9.32
N TYR A 22 -0.33 -0.36 -8.17
CA TYR A 22 -0.01 0.92 -7.55
C TYR A 22 0.37 0.71 -6.10
N TRP A 23 1.54 1.22 -5.72
CA TRP A 23 2.07 1.14 -4.36
C TRP A 23 1.90 2.46 -3.63
N VAL A 24 1.66 2.37 -2.33
CA VAL A 24 1.78 3.47 -1.39
C VAL A 24 2.86 3.11 -0.38
N VAL A 25 3.73 4.05 -0.10
CA VAL A 25 4.79 3.94 0.92
C VAL A 25 4.82 5.24 1.71
N GLU A 26 4.61 5.18 3.02
CA GLU A 26 4.74 6.35 3.89
C GLU A 26 6.22 6.77 4.00
N ASP A 27 6.45 8.08 4.22
CA ASP A 27 7.78 8.68 4.19
C ASP A 27 8.71 8.23 5.34
N ASP A 28 8.14 7.62 6.37
CA ASP A 28 8.87 7.04 7.49
C ASP A 28 8.98 5.50 7.42
N VAL A 29 8.66 4.93 6.27
CA VAL A 29 8.98 3.53 5.94
C VAL A 29 10.39 3.45 5.37
N PHE A 30 11.19 2.55 5.90
CA PHE A 30 12.55 2.28 5.45
C PHE A 30 12.74 0.79 5.16
N PHE A 31 13.29 0.48 4.01
CA PHE A 31 13.67 -0.89 3.64
C PHE A 31 15.19 -1.03 3.62
N THR A 32 15.72 -2.06 4.28
CA THR A 32 17.17 -2.30 4.40
C THR A 32 17.77 -3.11 3.25
N GLY A 33 16.98 -3.39 2.22
CA GLY A 33 17.39 -3.99 0.94
C GLY A 33 17.20 -3.02 -0.22
N GLU A 34 17.29 -3.53 -1.44
CA GLU A 34 17.02 -2.78 -2.65
C GLU A 34 15.53 -2.74 -2.95
N TRP A 35 14.94 -1.53 -3.02
CA TRP A 35 13.51 -1.35 -3.31
C TRP A 35 13.05 -2.02 -4.60
N THR A 36 13.89 -1.97 -5.64
CA THR A 36 13.60 -2.61 -6.92
C THR A 36 13.44 -4.13 -6.79
N ASP A 37 14.21 -4.77 -5.92
CA ASP A 37 14.13 -6.21 -5.70
C ASP A 37 12.85 -6.57 -4.93
N LEU A 38 12.49 -5.78 -3.91
CA LEU A 38 11.22 -5.93 -3.19
C LEU A 38 10.02 -5.81 -4.14
N LEU A 39 9.99 -4.74 -4.95
CA LEU A 39 8.88 -4.48 -5.86
C LEU A 39 8.76 -5.56 -6.94
N LYS A 40 9.89 -6.03 -7.50
CA LYS A 40 9.93 -7.14 -8.47
C LYS A 40 9.45 -8.45 -7.86
N CYS A 41 9.92 -8.79 -6.65
CA CYS A 41 9.48 -9.98 -5.93
C CYS A 41 7.95 -9.97 -5.73
N CYS A 42 7.42 -8.84 -5.30
CA CYS A 42 5.98 -8.68 -5.10
C CYS A 42 5.17 -8.64 -6.41
N GLN A 43 5.78 -8.32 -7.56
CA GLN A 43 5.08 -8.28 -8.85
C GLN A 43 4.53 -9.66 -9.26
N HIS A 44 5.24 -10.73 -8.91
CA HIS A 44 4.80 -12.10 -9.20
C HIS A 44 3.66 -12.59 -8.29
N ARG A 45 3.38 -11.84 -7.23
CA ARG A 45 2.27 -12.13 -6.31
C ARG A 45 0.98 -11.55 -6.89
N GLY A 46 0.10 -12.41 -7.37
CA GLY A 46 -1.13 -12.04 -8.07
C GLY A 46 -2.23 -11.41 -7.19
N ALA A 47 -1.96 -11.12 -5.91
CA ALA A 47 -2.94 -10.52 -5.01
C ALA A 47 -3.35 -9.12 -5.48
N ASP A 48 -4.64 -8.81 -5.37
CA ASP A 48 -5.20 -7.50 -5.69
C ASP A 48 -4.87 -6.44 -4.66
N PHE A 49 -4.81 -6.84 -3.39
CA PHE A 49 -4.34 -6.02 -2.27
C PHE A 49 -3.24 -6.76 -1.53
N LEU A 50 -2.13 -6.08 -1.30
CA LEU A 50 -0.98 -6.60 -0.58
C LEU A 50 -0.57 -5.56 0.46
N SER A 51 -0.55 -5.94 1.73
CA SER A 51 -0.20 -5.07 2.85
C SER A 51 0.41 -5.86 3.99
N SER A 52 0.67 -5.22 5.11
CA SER A 52 1.19 -5.89 6.32
C SER A 52 0.10 -6.12 7.36
N TYR A 53 0.31 -7.12 8.23
CA TYR A 53 -0.61 -7.47 9.33
C TYR A 53 -2.07 -7.57 8.88
N VAL A 54 -2.31 -8.33 7.81
CA VAL A 54 -3.68 -8.63 7.37
C VAL A 54 -4.32 -9.57 8.39
N ARG A 55 -5.33 -9.07 9.11
CA ARG A 55 -5.99 -9.77 10.22
C ARG A 55 -7.51 -9.77 10.06
N ASP A 56 -8.12 -10.90 10.36
CA ASP A 56 -9.56 -11.00 10.52
C ASP A 56 -9.99 -10.43 11.87
N TYR A 57 -11.25 -10.00 11.99
CA TYR A 57 -11.81 -9.48 13.24
C TYR A 57 -11.52 -10.39 14.46
N LYS A 58 -11.61 -11.71 14.29
CA LYS A 58 -11.40 -12.69 15.37
C LYS A 58 -9.95 -12.74 15.89
N GLU A 59 -8.98 -12.33 15.07
CA GLU A 59 -7.56 -12.34 15.45
C GLU A 59 -7.19 -11.12 16.29
N GLU A 60 -7.90 -9.99 16.12
CA GLU A 60 -7.63 -8.75 16.83
C GLU A 60 -8.93 -7.95 17.13
N PRO A 61 -9.85 -8.51 17.95
CA PRO A 61 -11.19 -7.93 18.14
C PRO A 61 -11.17 -6.55 18.82
N ASP A 62 -10.12 -6.24 19.58
CA ASP A 62 -9.97 -4.97 20.32
C ASP A 62 -9.37 -3.83 19.49
N TRP A 63 -9.08 -4.05 18.17
CA TRP A 63 -8.56 -2.99 17.32
C TRP A 63 -9.58 -1.85 17.15
N SER A 64 -9.11 -0.62 17.36
CA SER A 64 -10.00 0.53 17.62
C SER A 64 -10.85 1.00 16.43
N TRP A 65 -10.47 0.67 15.20
CA TRP A 65 -11.09 1.24 13.99
C TRP A 65 -12.12 0.33 13.31
N TRP A 66 -12.43 -0.85 13.88
CA TRP A 66 -13.44 -1.74 13.30
C TRP A 66 -14.79 -1.07 13.06
N GLY A 67 -15.22 -0.20 13.99
CA GLY A 67 -16.47 0.54 13.90
C GLY A 67 -16.48 1.70 12.91
N SER A 68 -15.34 2.04 12.31
CA SER A 68 -15.26 3.19 11.37
C SER A 68 -15.83 2.90 9.99
N LEU A 69 -15.96 1.62 9.61
CA LEU A 69 -16.47 1.22 8.31
C LEU A 69 -17.98 1.46 8.21
N SER A 70 -18.39 2.24 7.22
CA SER A 70 -19.78 2.58 6.93
C SER A 70 -20.03 2.60 5.42
N GLY A 71 -21.21 2.23 4.99
CA GLY A 71 -21.59 2.21 3.57
C GLY A 71 -23.07 1.93 3.33
N ALA A 72 -23.43 1.65 2.08
CA ALA A 72 -24.80 1.41 1.67
C ALA A 72 -25.43 0.15 2.29
N GLU A 73 -24.60 -0.79 2.69
CA GLU A 73 -24.98 -2.04 3.36
C GLU A 73 -24.04 -2.31 4.54
N GLU A 74 -24.53 -3.05 5.53
CA GLU A 74 -23.70 -3.42 6.68
C GLU A 74 -22.88 -4.66 6.37
N ILE A 75 -21.56 -4.56 6.55
CA ILE A 75 -20.65 -5.73 6.58
C ILE A 75 -20.47 -6.12 8.04
N PRO A 76 -20.91 -7.34 8.45
CA PRO A 76 -20.76 -7.80 9.84
C PRO A 76 -19.31 -7.74 10.32
N LEU A 77 -19.10 -7.48 11.59
CA LEU A 77 -17.77 -7.39 12.20
C LEU A 77 -16.92 -8.63 11.93
N GLU A 78 -17.52 -9.81 12.03
CA GLU A 78 -16.85 -11.11 11.83
C GLU A 78 -16.35 -11.32 10.38
N SER A 79 -16.87 -10.53 9.45
CA SER A 79 -16.48 -10.56 8.02
C SER A 79 -15.49 -9.44 7.68
N ARG A 80 -15.19 -8.55 8.63
CA ARG A 80 -14.24 -7.45 8.41
C ARG A 80 -12.81 -7.93 8.53
N VAL A 81 -11.96 -7.25 7.78
CA VAL A 81 -10.51 -7.44 7.74
C VAL A 81 -9.85 -6.10 7.94
N HIS A 82 -8.80 -6.06 8.72
CA HIS A 82 -7.92 -4.91 8.73
C HIS A 82 -6.50 -5.27 8.27
N SER A 83 -5.72 -4.25 7.99
CA SER A 83 -4.30 -4.35 7.66
C SER A 83 -3.58 -3.12 8.18
N PHE A 84 -2.27 -3.21 8.34
CA PHE A 84 -1.44 -2.06 8.71
C PHE A 84 -0.80 -1.50 7.44
N ASN A 85 -1.13 -0.27 7.07
CA ASN A 85 -0.95 0.30 5.74
C ASN A 85 0.12 1.42 5.61
N PRO A 86 1.25 1.42 6.31
CA PRO A 86 2.36 2.30 5.94
C PRO A 86 2.98 1.95 4.58
N ILE A 87 2.86 0.68 4.18
CA ILE A 87 3.20 0.20 2.85
C ILE A 87 2.13 -0.76 2.37
N TYR A 88 1.60 -0.52 1.18
CA TYR A 88 0.62 -1.42 0.56
C TYR A 88 0.57 -1.26 -0.96
N ARG A 89 0.00 -2.25 -1.63
CA ARG A 89 -0.18 -2.29 -3.09
C ARG A 89 -1.62 -2.64 -3.44
N LEU A 90 -2.18 -1.96 -4.47
CA LEU A 90 -3.44 -2.33 -5.09
C LEU A 90 -3.26 -2.61 -6.58
N SER A 91 -4.03 -3.58 -7.10
CA SER A 91 -4.18 -3.75 -8.54
C SER A 91 -5.06 -2.64 -9.13
N SER A 92 -4.90 -2.36 -10.42
CA SER A 92 -5.73 -1.38 -11.13
C SER A 92 -7.24 -1.69 -11.00
N ARG A 93 -7.62 -2.97 -11.13
CA ARG A 93 -9.03 -3.38 -10.98
C ARG A 93 -9.56 -3.21 -9.56
N ALA A 94 -8.71 -3.40 -8.55
CA ALA A 94 -9.06 -3.14 -7.15
C ALA A 94 -9.28 -1.66 -6.88
N LEU A 95 -8.44 -0.78 -7.45
CA LEU A 95 -8.60 0.67 -7.34
C LEU A 95 -9.87 1.17 -8.02
N ALA A 96 -10.21 0.63 -9.21
CA ALA A 96 -11.46 0.94 -9.88
C ALA A 96 -12.67 0.59 -8.99
N TYR A 97 -12.66 -0.59 -8.37
CA TYR A 97 -13.71 -1.03 -7.46
C TYR A 97 -13.81 -0.16 -6.20
N VAL A 98 -12.66 0.16 -5.56
CA VAL A 98 -12.64 1.04 -4.39
C VAL A 98 -13.17 2.43 -4.74
N HIS A 99 -12.77 3.00 -5.88
CA HIS A 99 -13.27 4.28 -6.36
C HIS A 99 -14.79 4.27 -6.55
N ASP A 100 -15.33 3.22 -7.16
CA ASP A 100 -16.78 3.04 -7.33
C ASP A 100 -17.51 2.97 -5.98
N LYS A 101 -16.99 2.17 -5.02
CA LYS A 101 -17.57 2.05 -3.67
C LYS A 101 -17.54 3.36 -2.89
N LEU A 102 -16.45 4.11 -2.95
CA LEU A 102 -16.38 5.44 -2.33
C LEU A 102 -17.38 6.42 -2.95
N SER A 103 -17.60 6.34 -4.28
CA SER A 103 -18.62 7.14 -4.99
C SER A 103 -20.03 6.79 -4.56
N GLN A 104 -20.27 5.56 -4.10
CA GLN A 104 -21.53 5.07 -3.52
C GLN A 104 -21.69 5.41 -2.03
N GLY A 105 -20.76 6.19 -1.43
CA GLY A 105 -20.82 6.65 -0.06
C GLY A 105 -20.16 5.75 0.98
N TRP A 106 -19.42 4.72 0.57
CA TRP A 106 -18.60 3.94 1.49
C TRP A 106 -17.49 4.80 2.10
N SER A 107 -17.24 4.62 3.40
CA SER A 107 -16.24 5.40 4.15
C SER A 107 -15.69 4.60 5.32
N GLY A 108 -14.56 5.05 5.87
CA GLY A 108 -13.91 4.44 7.03
C GLY A 108 -12.42 4.68 7.07
N HIS A 109 -11.79 4.21 8.15
CA HIS A 109 -10.33 4.17 8.23
C HIS A 109 -9.78 3.27 7.13
N HIS A 110 -8.77 3.72 6.37
CA HIS A 110 -8.28 2.98 5.19
C HIS A 110 -7.78 1.57 5.51
N GLU A 111 -7.37 1.32 6.75
CA GLU A 111 -6.88 0.02 7.20
C GLU A 111 -7.98 -1.03 7.38
N VAL A 112 -9.24 -0.64 7.57
CA VAL A 112 -10.38 -1.56 7.53
C VAL A 112 -11.16 -1.43 6.23
N LEU A 113 -11.26 -0.23 5.69
CA LEU A 113 -12.02 0.05 4.48
C LEU A 113 -11.50 -0.75 3.28
N LEU A 114 -10.20 -0.61 2.98
CA LEU A 114 -9.61 -1.22 1.78
C LEU A 114 -9.68 -2.76 1.83
N PRO A 115 -9.09 -3.45 2.83
CA PRO A 115 -9.09 -4.91 2.83
C PRO A 115 -10.50 -5.50 2.98
N THR A 116 -11.38 -4.88 3.77
CA THR A 116 -12.75 -5.39 3.93
C THR A 116 -13.55 -5.26 2.65
N LEU A 117 -13.59 -4.08 2.01
CA LEU A 117 -14.33 -3.89 0.76
C LEU A 117 -13.79 -4.82 -0.34
N LEU A 118 -12.49 -4.95 -0.46
CA LEU A 118 -11.89 -5.80 -1.47
C LEU A 118 -12.22 -7.28 -1.25
N ARG A 119 -12.07 -7.78 -0.03
CA ARG A 119 -12.46 -9.17 0.29
C ARG A 119 -13.95 -9.41 0.04
N TYR A 120 -14.81 -8.49 0.47
CA TYR A 120 -16.25 -8.55 0.26
C TYR A 120 -16.62 -8.53 -1.23
N GLY A 121 -15.89 -7.78 -2.05
CA GLY A 121 -16.00 -7.74 -3.50
C GLY A 121 -15.36 -8.93 -4.24
N GLY A 122 -14.83 -9.94 -3.54
CA GLY A 122 -14.22 -11.12 -4.14
C GLY A 122 -12.80 -10.91 -4.68
N PHE A 123 -12.12 -9.83 -4.27
CA PHE A 123 -10.72 -9.59 -4.60
C PHE A 123 -9.78 -10.34 -3.66
N SER A 124 -8.61 -10.69 -4.15
CA SER A 124 -7.59 -11.35 -3.36
C SER A 124 -6.85 -10.35 -2.47
N VAL A 125 -6.85 -10.62 -1.16
CA VAL A 125 -6.16 -9.85 -0.12
C VAL A 125 -5.08 -10.72 0.49
N ALA A 126 -3.84 -10.25 0.54
CA ALA A 126 -2.70 -11.01 1.05
C ALA A 126 -1.75 -10.17 1.89
N ASP A 127 -1.04 -10.85 2.79
CA ASP A 127 0.00 -10.27 3.63
C ASP A 127 1.36 -10.23 2.92
N LEU A 128 2.17 -9.21 3.16
CA LEU A 128 3.53 -9.08 2.62
C LEU A 128 4.46 -10.24 3.04
N ASN A 129 4.23 -10.84 4.20
CA ASN A 129 4.97 -12.02 4.68
C ASN A 129 4.38 -13.35 4.19
N GLY A 130 3.28 -13.35 3.42
CA GLY A 130 2.46 -14.54 3.15
C GLY A 130 3.12 -15.66 2.34
N ASP A 131 4.21 -15.41 1.61
CA ASP A 131 4.86 -16.40 0.74
C ASP A 131 6.21 -16.89 1.30
N GLY A 132 6.34 -16.90 2.64
CA GLY A 132 7.52 -17.47 3.32
C GLY A 132 8.73 -16.51 3.40
N GLY A 133 8.60 -15.29 2.90
CA GLY A 133 9.60 -14.23 3.11
C GLY A 133 9.27 -13.42 4.36
N LEU A 134 10.21 -13.28 5.29
CA LEU A 134 10.05 -12.39 6.43
C LEU A 134 10.52 -10.99 6.05
N LEU A 135 9.60 -10.13 5.60
CA LEU A 135 9.88 -8.74 5.25
C LEU A 135 9.75 -7.78 6.44
N TYR A 136 9.01 -8.18 7.48
CA TYR A 136 8.80 -7.40 8.71
C TYR A 136 8.43 -8.32 9.88
N ASP A 137 8.61 -7.83 11.09
CA ASP A 137 8.12 -8.40 12.34
C ASP A 137 7.70 -7.26 13.30
N GLU A 138 7.14 -7.57 14.46
CA GLU A 138 6.68 -6.58 15.45
C GLU A 138 7.79 -5.66 15.95
N THR A 139 9.06 -6.07 15.83
CA THR A 139 10.23 -5.28 16.23
C THR A 139 10.72 -4.33 15.14
N THR A 140 10.24 -4.48 13.92
CA THR A 140 10.68 -3.70 12.75
C THR A 140 9.56 -2.84 12.15
N HIS A 141 8.31 -3.27 12.28
CA HIS A 141 7.16 -2.65 11.62
C HIS A 141 5.99 -2.53 12.59
N SER A 142 5.74 -1.33 13.09
CA SER A 142 4.80 -1.05 14.17
C SER A 142 4.25 0.38 14.03
N HIS A 143 3.20 0.71 14.79
CA HIS A 143 2.74 2.09 14.98
C HIS A 143 3.48 2.80 16.14
N LEU A 144 4.25 2.06 16.94
CA LEU A 144 5.07 2.61 18.02
C LEU A 144 6.50 2.91 17.56
N PRO A 145 7.19 3.87 18.20
CA PRO A 145 8.60 4.13 17.91
C PRO A 145 9.45 2.87 18.03
N LEU A 146 10.26 2.61 17.02
CA LEU A 146 11.12 1.45 17.00
C LEU A 146 12.38 1.67 17.88
N PRO A 147 12.93 0.60 18.49
CA PRO A 147 14.21 0.67 19.19
C PRO A 147 15.33 1.13 18.28
N THR A 148 16.23 1.97 18.81
CA THR A 148 17.48 2.31 18.13
C THR A 148 18.42 1.11 18.18
N GLY A 149 19.02 0.73 17.04
CA GLY A 149 19.93 -0.40 16.99
C GLY A 149 20.32 -0.81 15.59
N LYS A 150 21.10 -1.90 15.50
CA LYS A 150 21.52 -2.47 14.22
C LYS A 150 20.32 -3.08 13.50
N ARG A 151 20.04 -2.59 12.30
CA ARG A 151 18.93 -3.07 11.45
C ARG A 151 19.30 -4.40 10.78
N LYS A 152 18.32 -5.31 10.71
CA LYS A 152 18.45 -6.58 9.99
C LYS A 152 18.37 -6.29 8.48
N PRO A 153 19.18 -6.97 7.63
CA PRO A 153 19.10 -6.81 6.18
C PRO A 153 17.78 -7.38 5.62
N GLY A 154 17.27 -6.77 4.54
CA GLY A 154 16.09 -7.23 3.83
C GLY A 154 14.77 -7.04 4.57
N MET A 155 14.73 -6.15 5.58
CA MET A 155 13.54 -5.91 6.41
C MET A 155 12.96 -4.51 6.20
N ILE A 156 11.65 -4.41 6.31
CA ILE A 156 10.90 -3.15 6.36
C ILE A 156 10.86 -2.64 7.80
N TYR A 157 11.16 -1.37 7.97
CA TYR A 157 11.12 -0.65 9.25
C TYR A 157 10.12 0.50 9.17
N HIS A 158 9.28 0.65 10.18
CA HIS A 158 8.33 1.75 10.36
C HIS A 158 7.93 1.86 11.85
N PRO A 159 7.85 3.06 12.43
CA PRO A 159 8.22 4.35 11.84
C PRO A 159 9.71 4.67 12.06
N ILE A 160 10.36 5.19 11.04
CA ILE A 160 11.73 5.72 11.16
C ILE A 160 11.65 7.24 11.23
N LYS A 161 11.89 7.80 12.41
CA LYS A 161 11.82 9.26 12.66
C LYS A 161 13.16 9.97 12.47
N GLU A 162 14.24 9.23 12.29
CA GLU A 162 15.59 9.78 12.10
C GLU A 162 15.85 10.08 10.61
N LYS A 163 16.58 11.19 10.36
CA LYS A 163 17.13 11.49 9.04
C LYS A 163 18.29 10.56 8.73
N THR A 164 18.01 9.36 8.24
CA THR A 164 19.03 8.41 7.81
C THR A 164 19.36 8.66 6.33
N PRO A 165 20.68 8.68 5.92
CA PRO A 165 21.05 8.70 4.52
C PRO A 165 20.42 7.49 3.81
N GLY A 166 19.65 7.73 2.73
CA GLY A 166 18.89 6.70 2.01
C GLY A 166 17.42 6.56 2.43
N CYS A 167 16.98 7.18 3.52
CA CYS A 167 15.58 7.46 3.76
C CYS A 167 15.14 8.58 2.81
N LEU A 168 14.05 8.41 2.10
CA LEU A 168 13.41 9.51 1.38
C LEU A 168 12.91 10.51 2.44
N ALA A 169 13.77 11.46 2.82
CA ALA A 169 13.53 12.44 3.88
C ALA A 169 12.53 13.52 3.42
N LEU A 170 11.33 13.08 3.07
CA LEU A 170 10.23 13.95 2.68
C LEU A 170 9.33 14.10 3.91
N LYS A 171 9.29 15.30 4.46
CA LYS A 171 8.48 15.61 5.65
C LYS A 171 7.00 15.29 5.38
N ARG A 172 6.49 14.19 5.95
CA ARG A 172 5.08 13.78 5.97
C ARG A 172 4.45 13.59 4.59
N ASN A 173 5.13 12.89 3.70
CA ASN A 173 4.71 12.65 2.33
C ASN A 173 4.50 11.16 2.11
N CYS A 174 3.63 10.83 1.17
CA CYS A 174 3.41 9.48 0.71
C CYS A 174 4.08 9.35 -0.66
N VAL A 175 4.88 8.31 -0.85
CA VAL A 175 5.43 7.95 -2.16
C VAL A 175 4.45 6.99 -2.83
N ILE A 176 4.04 7.32 -4.04
CA ILE A 176 3.24 6.42 -4.87
C ILE A 176 4.14 5.89 -5.98
N ALA A 177 4.25 4.59 -6.09
CA ALA A 177 4.95 3.91 -7.15
C ALA A 177 3.97 3.11 -8.00
N ALA A 178 3.97 3.31 -9.30
CA ALA A 178 3.18 2.52 -10.23
C ALA A 178 4.08 1.54 -10.98
N VAL A 179 3.63 0.29 -11.11
CA VAL A 179 4.39 -0.82 -11.68
C VAL A 179 3.54 -1.56 -12.69
N GLY A 180 4.09 -1.86 -13.87
CA GLY A 180 3.42 -2.68 -14.88
C GLY A 180 3.46 -2.09 -16.28
N LYS A 181 2.73 -2.71 -17.20
CA LYS A 181 2.71 -2.32 -18.61
C LYS A 181 1.86 -1.07 -18.82
N ASN A 182 2.47 0.10 -18.89
CA ASN A 182 1.79 1.27 -19.40
C ASN A 182 1.68 1.16 -20.94
N SER A 183 0.50 0.86 -21.44
CA SER A 183 0.22 0.75 -22.88
C SER A 183 0.43 2.07 -23.63
N LEU A 184 0.40 3.21 -22.96
CA LEU A 184 0.58 4.54 -23.54
C LEU A 184 2.05 4.86 -23.83
N HIS A 185 3.01 4.22 -23.16
CA HIS A 185 4.46 4.43 -23.39
C HIS A 185 5.12 3.40 -24.33
N ARG A 186 4.36 2.46 -24.90
CA ARG A 186 4.92 1.44 -25.81
C ARG A 186 5.49 1.98 -27.13
N GLU A 187 5.11 3.16 -27.56
CA GLU A 187 5.61 3.70 -28.85
C GLU A 187 7.05 4.23 -28.79
N TRP A 188 7.60 4.51 -27.61
CA TRP A 188 8.91 5.17 -27.49
C TRP A 188 10.12 4.26 -27.37
N ARG A 189 9.96 2.95 -27.15
CA ARG A 189 11.08 2.02 -27.00
C ARG A 189 10.99 0.77 -27.88
N LYS A 190 11.14 0.97 -29.18
CA LYS A 190 11.45 -0.15 -30.07
C LYS A 190 12.93 -0.52 -29.93
N GLY A 191 13.24 -1.62 -29.22
CA GLY A 191 14.61 -2.18 -29.20
C GLY A 191 15.09 -2.91 -27.95
N LYS A 192 14.29 -3.13 -26.90
CA LYS A 192 14.73 -3.92 -25.72
C LYS A 192 13.88 -5.17 -25.51
N THR A 193 14.58 -6.30 -25.33
CA THR A 193 14.04 -7.66 -25.21
C THR A 193 13.72 -8.12 -23.79
N GLU A 194 13.82 -7.26 -22.77
CA GLU A 194 13.39 -7.58 -21.42
C GLU A 194 12.03 -6.94 -21.13
N PRO A 195 11.14 -7.61 -20.34
CA PRO A 195 9.89 -7.00 -19.91
C PRO A 195 10.23 -5.74 -19.10
N ASP A 196 9.92 -4.56 -19.65
CA ASP A 196 10.20 -3.28 -19.02
C ASP A 196 9.48 -3.21 -17.67
N PHE A 197 10.25 -3.16 -16.58
CA PHE A 197 9.81 -2.79 -15.27
C PHE A 197 9.69 -1.26 -15.24
N ASP A 198 8.54 -0.76 -15.67
CA ASP A 198 8.25 0.67 -15.57
C ASP A 198 7.90 1.02 -14.12
N LEU A 199 8.81 1.69 -13.45
CA LEU A 199 8.62 2.23 -12.11
C LEU A 199 8.48 3.75 -12.20
N HIS A 200 7.28 4.25 -11.91
CA HIS A 200 7.05 5.69 -11.73
C HIS A 200 6.93 5.99 -10.25
N LEU A 201 7.79 6.87 -9.75
CA LEU A 201 7.75 7.37 -8.38
C LEU A 201 7.22 8.79 -8.39
N ILE A 202 6.16 9.04 -7.66
CA ILE A 202 5.61 10.38 -7.45
C ILE A 202 5.41 10.61 -5.96
N VAL A 203 5.78 11.80 -5.51
CA VAL A 203 5.69 12.21 -4.12
C VAL A 203 4.56 13.22 -3.96
N TYR A 204 3.65 12.97 -3.03
CA TYR A 204 2.59 13.89 -2.65
C TYR A 204 2.82 14.46 -1.25
N ASP A 205 2.58 15.75 -1.08
CA ASP A 205 2.53 16.39 0.23
C ASP A 205 1.19 16.10 0.96
N GLN A 206 1.07 16.54 2.22
CA GLN A 206 -0.15 16.37 3.02
C GLN A 206 -1.38 17.10 2.46
N SER A 207 -1.18 18.05 1.56
CA SER A 207 -2.24 18.83 0.89
C SER A 207 -2.61 18.20 -0.46
N PHE A 208 -2.08 17.00 -0.75
CA PHE A 208 -2.26 16.27 -2.01
C PHE A 208 -1.71 16.99 -3.25
N ASN A 209 -0.70 17.87 -3.07
CA ASN A 209 0.02 18.45 -4.19
C ASN A 209 1.16 17.53 -4.60
N CYS A 210 1.29 17.27 -5.91
CA CYS A 210 2.45 16.59 -6.48
C CYS A 210 3.69 17.47 -6.30
N ILE A 211 4.78 16.90 -5.74
CA ILE A 211 6.04 17.63 -5.49
C ILE A 211 7.12 17.24 -6.50
N LEU A 212 6.96 16.13 -7.23
CA LEU A 212 7.88 15.64 -8.28
C LEU A 212 7.11 15.22 -9.51
#